data_1033ee61758dd6b4e42e23951cef99eb
#
_entry.id   1033ee61758dd6b4e42e23951cef99eb
#
_cell.length_a   1.000
_cell.length_b   1.000
_cell.length_c   1.000
_cell.angle_alpha   90.00
_cell.angle_beta   90.00
_cell.angle_gamma   90.00
#
_symmetry.space_group_name_H-M   'P 1'
#
loop_
_entity.id
_entity.type
_entity.pdbx_description
1 polymer ?
#
loop_
_entity_poly.entity_id
_entity_poly.type
_entity_poly.pdbx_seq_one_letter_code
_entity_poly.pdbx_strand_id
1 'polypeptide(L)'
;TTVGIGDTAIPTAADGQIWIHFSRHDPKRSISATDVLQDAVPPGDLKGRIAIVGTSAPGLLDLRATPLDPVISGVEINAQAIEQLIGEAPLARPDYAKGMEIVATVASTLLLAAMIYVWGARLAAVVGFATVCLFALGSLWAFSHGLLVDAVFPIMSNSAAYILGTGYLYFEAESERNRGREALQRIAQEMESAAQIQRTFLPQAVPIGPLADKFDIFAVMKPAKSVGGDFYDYFLINEKKLGFLVGDVSGKGVPAALFMSVSRTVLRTIAFEDEEPGSVLSKVNSILVLDNTEGMFVTIAYGVLDLERGILTFSSAGHDDAVLLRGSREHEQFNHMGPAIGLF
;
A
#
# COMPACT_ATOMS: atom_id res chain seq x y z
N THR A 1 -37.07 37.33 12.51
CA THR A 1 -38.37 38.02 12.37
C THR A 1 -39.18 37.76 13.64
N THR A 2 -39.97 38.71 14.10
CA THR A 2 -40.84 38.58 15.28
C THR A 2 -42.26 39.00 14.92
N VAL A 3 -43.22 38.32 15.51
CA VAL A 3 -44.64 38.70 15.44
C VAL A 3 -45.09 39.13 16.83
N GLY A 4 -45.67 40.32 16.96
CA GLY A 4 -46.20 40.85 18.22
C GLY A 4 -47.61 40.35 18.48
N ILE A 5 -47.85 39.79 19.66
CA ILE A 5 -49.23 39.49 20.14
C ILE A 5 -49.35 40.19 21.47
N GLY A 6 -50.12 41.31 21.49
CA GLY A 6 -50.13 42.21 22.65
C GLY A 6 -48.76 42.77 22.94
N ASP A 7 -48.29 42.65 24.16
CA ASP A 7 -46.99 43.09 24.61
C ASP A 7 -45.87 42.07 24.43
N THR A 8 -46.19 40.87 23.90
CA THR A 8 -45.22 39.76 23.75
C THR A 8 -44.73 39.66 22.30
N ALA A 9 -43.40 39.69 22.12
CA ALA A 9 -42.75 39.50 20.83
C ALA A 9 -42.35 38.03 20.65
N ILE A 10 -42.96 37.35 19.68
CA ILE A 10 -42.74 35.94 19.42
C ILE A 10 -41.74 35.81 18.25
N PRO A 11 -40.59 35.13 18.43
CA PRO A 11 -39.65 34.86 17.34
C PRO A 11 -40.26 33.89 16.32
N THR A 12 -40.26 34.29 15.05
CA THR A 12 -40.76 33.51 13.93
C THR A 12 -39.70 33.38 12.85
N ALA A 13 -39.81 32.36 12.01
CA ALA A 13 -39.07 32.29 10.77
C ALA A 13 -39.50 33.44 9.81
N ALA A 14 -38.76 33.65 8.71
CA ALA A 14 -39.03 34.72 7.74
C ALA A 14 -40.43 34.60 7.10
N ASP A 15 -41.00 33.42 7.04
CA ASP A 15 -42.34 33.10 6.54
C ASP A 15 -43.46 33.12 7.60
N GLY A 16 -43.12 33.55 8.83
CA GLY A 16 -44.07 33.64 9.95
C GLY A 16 -44.31 32.35 10.70
N GLN A 17 -43.60 31.27 10.36
CA GLN A 17 -43.72 29.98 11.05
C GLN A 17 -43.02 30.00 12.41
N ILE A 18 -43.53 29.24 13.38
CA ILE A 18 -42.89 28.98 14.67
C ILE A 18 -42.36 27.57 14.77
N TRP A 19 -41.23 27.39 15.47
CA TRP A 19 -40.67 26.09 15.78
C TRP A 19 -41.23 25.61 17.10
N ILE A 20 -41.83 24.38 17.08
CA ILE A 20 -42.48 23.79 18.24
C ILE A 20 -41.50 22.88 18.95
N HIS A 21 -41.35 23.03 20.27
CA HIS A 21 -40.66 22.10 21.14
C HIS A 21 -41.65 20.99 21.51
N PHE A 22 -41.61 19.91 20.74
CA PHE A 22 -42.53 18.78 20.95
C PHE A 22 -42.23 18.09 22.27
N SER A 23 -43.30 17.71 22.99
CA SER A 23 -43.31 16.79 24.12
C SER A 23 -44.12 15.55 23.75
N ARG A 24 -43.83 14.42 24.42
CA ARG A 24 -44.61 13.20 24.21
C ARG A 24 -46.05 13.39 24.62
N HIS A 25 -46.94 12.62 23.97
CA HIS A 25 -48.35 12.62 24.32
C HIS A 25 -48.56 12.35 25.81
N ASP A 26 -49.31 13.22 26.50
CA ASP A 26 -49.69 13.05 27.88
C ASP A 26 -51.22 12.96 27.97
N PRO A 27 -51.81 11.77 28.29
CA PRO A 27 -53.23 11.58 28.43
C PRO A 27 -53.91 12.54 29.40
N LYS A 28 -53.17 13.07 30.37
CA LYS A 28 -53.70 14.03 31.37
C LYS A 28 -54.05 15.41 30.77
N ARG A 29 -53.55 15.70 29.56
CA ARG A 29 -53.84 16.96 28.83
C ARG A 29 -55.13 16.89 28.06
N SER A 30 -55.74 15.70 27.92
CA SER A 30 -56.95 15.47 27.12
C SER A 30 -58.11 15.08 28.05
N ILE A 31 -59.21 15.79 27.92
CA ILE A 31 -60.48 15.46 28.59
C ILE A 31 -61.53 15.16 27.52
N SER A 32 -62.28 14.06 27.68
CA SER A 32 -63.32 13.70 26.74
C SER A 32 -64.45 14.77 26.76
N ALA A 33 -64.86 15.21 25.58
CA ALA A 33 -66.00 16.11 25.46
C ALA A 33 -67.28 15.50 26.06
N THR A 34 -67.41 14.17 26.04
CA THR A 34 -68.54 13.47 26.66
C THR A 34 -68.52 13.68 28.20
N ASP A 35 -67.37 13.59 28.83
CA ASP A 35 -67.26 13.75 30.28
C ASP A 35 -67.56 15.21 30.70
N VAL A 36 -67.20 16.17 29.88
CA VAL A 36 -67.52 17.59 30.13
C VAL A 36 -69.04 17.82 30.00
N LEU A 37 -69.69 17.24 28.93
CA LEU A 37 -71.13 17.37 28.73
C LEU A 37 -71.99 16.64 29.77
N GLN A 38 -71.45 15.67 30.44
CA GLN A 38 -72.11 14.89 31.49
C GLN A 38 -71.80 15.42 32.91
N ASP A 39 -71.15 16.58 33.03
CA ASP A 39 -70.71 17.17 34.29
C ASP A 39 -69.80 16.21 35.13
N ALA A 40 -69.14 15.26 34.47
CA ALA A 40 -68.26 14.30 35.12
C ALA A 40 -66.86 14.86 35.46
N VAL A 41 -66.51 16.04 34.93
CA VAL A 41 -65.21 16.70 35.15
C VAL A 41 -65.28 17.62 36.39
N PRO A 42 -64.38 17.48 37.32
CA PRO A 42 -64.34 18.38 38.51
C PRO A 42 -64.16 19.83 38.07
N PRO A 43 -64.95 20.78 38.66
CA PRO A 43 -64.87 22.19 38.27
C PRO A 43 -63.50 22.85 38.41
N GLY A 44 -62.63 22.27 39.25
CA GLY A 44 -61.26 22.75 39.48
C GLY A 44 -60.34 22.40 38.29
N ASP A 45 -60.65 21.41 37.48
CA ASP A 45 -59.79 20.95 36.40
C ASP A 45 -59.82 21.84 35.16
N LEU A 46 -60.92 22.60 35.00
CA LEU A 46 -61.08 23.53 33.89
C LEU A 46 -60.84 24.98 34.26
N LYS A 47 -60.93 25.31 35.57
CA LYS A 47 -60.83 26.69 36.01
C LYS A 47 -59.44 27.26 35.81
N GLY A 48 -59.35 28.37 35.08
CA GLY A 48 -58.08 29.10 34.79
C GLY A 48 -57.24 28.44 33.73
N ARG A 49 -57.76 27.48 32.96
CA ARG A 49 -57.07 26.81 31.85
C ARG A 49 -57.64 27.26 30.52
N ILE A 50 -56.78 27.23 29.48
CA ILE A 50 -57.21 27.43 28.08
C ILE A 50 -57.60 26.05 27.57
N ALA A 51 -58.88 25.88 27.20
CA ALA A 51 -59.38 24.65 26.59
C ALA A 51 -59.43 24.78 25.07
N ILE A 52 -58.80 23.87 24.37
CA ILE A 52 -58.81 23.77 22.91
C ILE A 52 -59.68 22.58 22.57
N VAL A 53 -60.72 22.79 21.76
CA VAL A 53 -61.64 21.76 21.33
C VAL A 53 -61.21 21.27 19.93
N GLY A 54 -61.04 19.99 19.79
CA GLY A 54 -60.62 19.36 18.52
C GLY A 54 -60.95 17.89 18.47
N THR A 55 -60.68 17.30 17.33
CA THR A 55 -60.96 15.87 17.05
C THR A 55 -59.72 15.02 17.24
N SER A 56 -59.82 13.89 17.91
CA SER A 56 -58.70 12.93 18.12
C SER A 56 -59.01 11.52 17.61
N ALA A 57 -60.24 11.30 17.04
CA ALA A 57 -60.66 9.97 16.61
C ALA A 57 -59.99 9.55 15.27
N PRO A 58 -59.55 8.28 15.14
CA PRO A 58 -59.09 7.73 13.88
C PRO A 58 -60.20 7.90 12.79
N GLY A 59 -59.83 8.46 11.65
CA GLY A 59 -60.78 8.69 10.52
C GLY A 59 -61.25 10.15 10.37
N LEU A 60 -61.00 11.04 11.32
CA LEU A 60 -61.33 12.46 11.19
C LEU A 60 -60.19 13.34 10.61
N LEU A 61 -59.15 12.66 10.04
CA LEU A 61 -58.06 13.23 9.24
C LEU A 61 -57.15 14.29 9.95
N ASP A 62 -57.26 14.43 11.26
CA ASP A 62 -56.43 15.41 12.02
C ASP A 62 -55.33 14.72 12.84
N LEU A 63 -54.84 13.58 12.32
CA LEU A 63 -53.68 12.91 12.91
C LEU A 63 -52.39 13.33 12.18
N ARG A 64 -51.39 13.66 12.92
CA ARG A 64 -50.09 14.14 12.43
C ARG A 64 -48.95 13.32 13.04
N ALA A 65 -47.82 13.25 12.33
CA ALA A 65 -46.59 12.71 12.87
C ALA A 65 -45.72 13.86 13.43
N THR A 66 -45.09 13.61 14.57
CA THR A 66 -44.09 14.50 15.17
C THR A 66 -42.77 13.76 15.35
N PRO A 67 -41.66 14.45 15.65
CA PRO A 67 -40.40 13.76 15.93
C PRO A 67 -40.44 12.79 17.11
N LEU A 68 -41.36 12.95 18.04
CA LEU A 68 -41.45 12.13 19.26
C LEU A 68 -42.57 11.09 19.24
N ASP A 69 -43.65 11.34 18.47
CA ASP A 69 -44.82 10.47 18.35
C ASP A 69 -45.21 10.31 16.90
N PRO A 70 -45.38 9.05 16.39
CA PRO A 70 -45.73 8.82 15.02
C PRO A 70 -47.20 9.20 14.70
N VAL A 71 -48.05 9.29 15.73
CA VAL A 71 -49.46 9.63 15.59
C VAL A 71 -49.89 10.48 16.78
N ILE A 72 -50.17 11.74 16.55
CA ILE A 72 -50.69 12.69 17.54
C ILE A 72 -51.80 13.52 16.92
N SER A 73 -52.77 13.96 17.69
CA SER A 73 -53.83 14.81 17.20
C SER A 73 -53.35 16.23 16.90
N GLY A 74 -53.86 16.84 15.84
CA GLY A 74 -53.50 18.24 15.49
C GLY A 74 -53.88 19.23 16.59
N VAL A 75 -54.95 18.98 17.31
CA VAL A 75 -55.34 19.80 18.47
C VAL A 75 -54.27 19.77 19.58
N GLU A 76 -53.63 18.67 19.82
CA GLU A 76 -52.55 18.56 20.81
C GLU A 76 -51.29 19.28 20.35
N ILE A 77 -50.97 19.26 19.06
CA ILE A 77 -49.87 20.05 18.48
C ILE A 77 -50.12 21.55 18.72
N ASN A 78 -51.36 22.02 18.46
CA ASN A 78 -51.73 23.38 18.70
C ASN A 78 -51.66 23.76 20.21
N ALA A 79 -52.08 22.82 21.08
CA ALA A 79 -51.94 22.98 22.53
C ALA A 79 -50.48 23.13 22.97
N GLN A 80 -49.61 22.27 22.48
CA GLN A 80 -48.17 22.37 22.76
C GLN A 80 -47.56 23.69 22.23
N ALA A 81 -47.97 24.12 21.05
CA ALA A 81 -47.53 25.40 20.50
C ALA A 81 -47.95 26.61 21.43
N ILE A 82 -49.21 26.63 21.88
CA ILE A 82 -49.75 27.67 22.77
C ILE A 82 -49.08 27.61 24.14
N GLU A 83 -48.88 26.39 24.70
CA GLU A 83 -48.18 26.19 25.97
C GLU A 83 -46.75 26.76 25.93
N GLN A 84 -46.03 26.46 24.81
CA GLN A 84 -44.68 26.97 24.59
C GLN A 84 -44.63 28.52 24.51
N LEU A 85 -45.60 29.13 23.86
CA LEU A 85 -45.71 30.57 23.74
C LEU A 85 -45.99 31.25 25.08
N ILE A 86 -46.89 30.66 25.89
CA ILE A 86 -47.22 31.16 27.22
C ILE A 86 -46.07 30.99 28.20
N GLY A 87 -45.34 29.86 28.08
CA GLY A 87 -44.20 29.50 28.91
C GLY A 87 -42.91 30.28 28.61
N GLU A 88 -42.95 31.25 27.67
CA GLU A 88 -41.78 32.03 27.22
C GLU A 88 -40.55 31.21 26.83
N ALA A 89 -40.78 30.01 26.30
CA ALA A 89 -39.72 29.08 25.85
C ALA A 89 -39.69 28.88 24.32
N PRO A 90 -39.64 29.95 23.50
CA PRO A 90 -39.68 29.82 22.06
C PRO A 90 -38.37 29.21 21.52
N LEU A 91 -38.50 28.30 20.56
CA LEU A 91 -37.38 27.89 19.72
C LEU A 91 -37.19 28.89 18.60
N ALA A 92 -35.99 29.43 18.47
CA ALA A 92 -35.67 30.40 17.42
C ALA A 92 -34.56 29.86 16.52
N ARG A 93 -34.73 30.02 15.21
CA ARG A 93 -33.65 29.87 14.25
C ARG A 93 -33.23 31.27 13.76
N PRO A 94 -32.05 31.78 14.22
CA PRO A 94 -31.59 33.08 13.80
C PRO A 94 -31.39 33.15 12.28
N ASP A 95 -31.64 34.30 11.67
CA ASP A 95 -31.52 34.51 10.22
C ASP A 95 -30.10 34.26 9.73
N TYR A 96 -29.09 34.53 10.56
CA TYR A 96 -27.66 34.28 10.28
C TYR A 96 -27.23 32.82 10.45
N ALA A 97 -28.05 31.95 11.06
CA ALA A 97 -27.65 30.56 11.38
C ALA A 97 -27.23 29.80 10.14
N LYS A 98 -28.00 29.88 9.04
CA LYS A 98 -27.68 29.23 7.79
C LYS A 98 -26.35 29.66 7.19
N GLY A 99 -26.04 30.97 7.23
CA GLY A 99 -24.76 31.50 6.76
C GLY A 99 -23.59 31.01 7.59
N MET A 100 -23.73 31.02 8.91
CA MET A 100 -22.74 30.53 9.86
C MET A 100 -22.48 29.03 9.69
N GLU A 101 -23.51 28.21 9.54
CA GLU A 101 -23.42 26.76 9.30
C GLU A 101 -22.66 26.47 8.02
N ILE A 102 -22.92 27.20 6.92
CA ILE A 102 -22.20 27.03 5.65
C ILE A 102 -20.71 27.39 5.80
N VAL A 103 -20.41 28.54 6.39
CA VAL A 103 -19.03 29.02 6.59
C VAL A 103 -18.26 28.01 7.48
N ALA A 104 -18.86 27.59 8.60
CA ALA A 104 -18.25 26.63 9.50
C ALA A 104 -18.00 25.27 8.82
N THR A 105 -18.95 24.81 8.00
CA THR A 105 -18.82 23.58 7.23
C THR A 105 -17.66 23.67 6.23
N VAL A 106 -17.62 24.73 5.42
CA VAL A 106 -16.57 24.92 4.41
C VAL A 106 -15.21 25.03 5.08
N ALA A 107 -15.09 25.85 6.12
CA ALA A 107 -13.83 26.04 6.83
C ALA A 107 -13.31 24.74 7.47
N SER A 108 -14.18 24.00 8.16
CA SER A 108 -13.81 22.73 8.81
C SER A 108 -13.47 21.65 7.79
N THR A 109 -14.19 21.57 6.67
CA THR A 109 -13.94 20.61 5.59
C THR A 109 -12.60 20.89 4.90
N LEU A 110 -12.30 22.17 4.60
CA LEU A 110 -11.01 22.55 4.01
C LEU A 110 -9.84 22.29 4.98
N LEU A 111 -10.03 22.61 6.26
CA LEU A 111 -9.04 22.32 7.30
C LEU A 111 -8.77 20.82 7.37
N LEU A 112 -9.80 19.99 7.39
CA LEU A 112 -9.69 18.55 7.44
C LEU A 112 -8.98 17.98 6.20
N ALA A 113 -9.31 18.48 5.01
CA ALA A 113 -8.66 18.09 3.76
C ALA A 113 -7.16 18.45 3.77
N ALA A 114 -6.81 19.66 4.23
CA ALA A 114 -5.42 20.08 4.38
C ALA A 114 -4.67 19.20 5.39
N MET A 115 -5.30 18.85 6.51
CA MET A 115 -4.70 17.96 7.50
C MET A 115 -4.47 16.54 6.98
N ILE A 116 -5.39 15.97 6.21
CA ILE A 116 -5.23 14.66 5.56
C ILE A 116 -3.98 14.68 4.67
N TYR A 117 -3.83 15.76 3.90
CA TYR A 117 -2.71 15.92 2.97
C TYR A 117 -1.35 16.09 3.68
N VAL A 118 -1.29 16.94 4.72
CA VAL A 118 -0.01 17.33 5.37
C VAL A 118 0.42 16.32 6.44
N TRP A 119 -0.51 15.87 7.29
CA TRP A 119 -0.20 15.01 8.46
C TRP A 119 -0.75 13.60 8.38
N GLY A 120 -1.45 13.29 7.30
CA GLY A 120 -1.98 11.96 7.03
C GLY A 120 -3.27 11.62 7.78
N ALA A 121 -3.82 10.46 7.41
CA ALA A 121 -5.15 10.02 7.82
C ALA A 121 -5.34 9.86 9.34
N ARG A 122 -4.30 9.48 10.09
CA ARG A 122 -4.43 9.19 11.54
C ARG A 122 -4.71 10.44 12.36
N LEU A 123 -3.95 11.51 12.16
CA LEU A 123 -4.17 12.79 12.86
C LEU A 123 -5.44 13.46 12.39
N ALA A 124 -5.73 13.40 11.09
CA ALA A 124 -6.98 13.90 10.53
C ALA A 124 -8.21 13.17 11.10
N ALA A 125 -8.13 11.87 11.44
CA ALA A 125 -9.20 11.13 12.11
C ALA A 125 -9.52 11.72 13.50
N VAL A 126 -8.48 12.01 14.29
CA VAL A 126 -8.66 12.58 15.63
C VAL A 126 -9.34 13.97 15.55
N VAL A 127 -8.84 14.81 14.64
CA VAL A 127 -9.42 16.15 14.46
C VAL A 127 -10.80 16.08 13.84
N GLY A 128 -11.03 15.20 12.87
CA GLY A 128 -12.36 14.97 12.28
C GLY A 128 -13.37 14.52 13.33
N PHE A 129 -12.98 13.57 14.18
CA PHE A 129 -13.84 13.14 15.31
C PHE A 129 -14.11 14.29 16.30
N ALA A 130 -13.07 15.05 16.67
CA ALA A 130 -13.24 16.21 17.55
C ALA A 130 -14.17 17.27 16.93
N THR A 131 -14.08 17.50 15.62
CA THR A 131 -14.96 18.42 14.89
C THR A 131 -16.41 17.93 14.88
N VAL A 132 -16.65 16.63 14.67
CA VAL A 132 -17.99 16.03 14.76
C VAL A 132 -18.57 16.21 16.17
N CYS A 133 -17.78 15.93 17.22
CA CYS A 133 -18.19 16.16 18.59
C CYS A 133 -18.50 17.62 18.87
N LEU A 134 -17.70 18.54 18.36
CA LEU A 134 -17.91 19.99 18.51
C LEU A 134 -19.25 20.43 17.88
N PHE A 135 -19.54 20.00 16.66
CA PHE A 135 -20.82 20.32 16.00
C PHE A 135 -22.01 19.70 16.75
N ALA A 136 -21.91 18.43 17.16
CA ALA A 136 -22.98 17.76 17.88
C ALA A 136 -23.25 18.41 19.24
N LEU A 137 -22.20 18.61 20.05
CA LEU A 137 -22.33 19.23 21.38
C LEU A 137 -22.73 20.70 21.26
N GLY A 138 -22.21 21.43 20.29
CA GLY A 138 -22.57 22.80 20.01
C GLY A 138 -24.04 22.95 19.64
N SER A 139 -24.58 22.07 18.79
CA SER A 139 -26.00 22.03 18.44
C SER A 139 -26.89 21.69 19.66
N LEU A 140 -26.49 20.71 20.46
CA LEU A 140 -27.20 20.35 21.70
C LEU A 140 -27.21 21.53 22.71
N TRP A 141 -26.08 22.20 22.86
CA TRP A 141 -25.97 23.38 23.72
C TRP A 141 -26.86 24.52 23.20
N ALA A 142 -26.82 24.81 21.91
CA ALA A 142 -27.69 25.81 21.28
C ALA A 142 -29.18 25.46 21.49
N PHE A 143 -29.55 24.19 21.31
CA PHE A 143 -30.93 23.71 21.53
C PHE A 143 -31.35 23.90 22.99
N SER A 144 -30.49 23.63 23.97
CA SER A 144 -30.80 23.87 25.40
C SER A 144 -31.02 25.37 25.74
N HIS A 145 -30.56 26.27 24.88
CA HIS A 145 -30.77 27.71 25.00
C HIS A 145 -31.86 28.23 24.02
N GLY A 146 -32.69 27.35 23.48
CA GLY A 146 -33.77 27.71 22.58
C GLY A 146 -33.35 28.10 21.16
N LEU A 147 -32.09 27.78 20.76
CA LEU A 147 -31.56 28.06 19.42
C LEU A 147 -31.48 26.80 18.58
N LEU A 148 -31.99 26.89 17.34
CA LEU A 148 -31.91 25.81 16.36
C LEU A 148 -30.71 26.03 15.43
N VAL A 149 -29.69 25.19 15.58
CA VAL A 149 -28.49 25.13 14.72
C VAL A 149 -28.37 23.74 14.15
N ASP A 150 -28.19 23.65 12.83
CA ASP A 150 -28.04 22.36 12.14
C ASP A 150 -26.61 21.84 12.28
N ALA A 151 -26.47 20.69 12.92
CA ALA A 151 -25.20 19.97 13.01
C ALA A 151 -25.09 18.83 11.98
N VAL A 152 -26.21 18.39 11.38
CA VAL A 152 -26.23 17.20 10.51
C VAL A 152 -25.44 17.46 9.23
N PHE A 153 -25.68 18.60 8.59
CA PHE A 153 -25.02 18.96 7.34
C PHE A 153 -23.48 19.11 7.52
N PRO A 154 -22.96 19.84 8.51
CA PRO A 154 -21.53 19.89 8.80
C PRO A 154 -20.91 18.52 9.11
N ILE A 155 -21.57 17.70 9.92
CA ILE A 155 -21.09 16.36 10.28
C ILE A 155 -21.01 15.46 9.06
N MET A 156 -22.04 15.42 8.23
CA MET A 156 -22.05 14.62 7.00
C MET A 156 -20.98 15.06 6.00
N SER A 157 -20.83 16.38 5.82
CA SER A 157 -19.84 16.96 4.90
C SER A 157 -18.40 16.63 5.35
N ASN A 158 -18.09 16.79 6.63
CA ASN A 158 -16.76 16.45 7.17
C ASN A 158 -16.50 14.94 7.11
N SER A 159 -17.51 14.11 7.41
CA SER A 159 -17.38 12.64 7.31
C SER A 159 -17.13 12.20 5.88
N ALA A 160 -17.88 12.76 4.92
CA ALA A 160 -17.67 12.47 3.50
C ALA A 160 -16.28 12.93 3.03
N ALA A 161 -15.83 14.12 3.40
CA ALA A 161 -14.51 14.63 3.06
C ALA A 161 -13.39 13.73 3.64
N TYR A 162 -13.55 13.24 4.87
CA TYR A 162 -12.58 12.32 5.48
C TYR A 162 -12.52 11.00 4.71
N ILE A 163 -13.66 10.39 4.42
CA ILE A 163 -13.73 9.10 3.69
C ILE A 163 -13.14 9.23 2.29
N LEU A 164 -13.52 10.28 1.55
CA LEU A 164 -13.03 10.49 0.19
C LEU A 164 -11.54 10.83 0.17
N GLY A 165 -11.08 11.70 1.07
CA GLY A 165 -9.67 12.09 1.15
C GLY A 165 -8.75 10.93 1.55
N THR A 166 -9.15 10.15 2.55
CA THR A 166 -8.39 8.96 2.98
C THR A 166 -8.43 7.84 1.94
N GLY A 167 -9.57 7.66 1.29
CA GLY A 167 -9.73 6.72 0.18
C GLY A 167 -8.80 7.05 -0.99
N TYR A 168 -8.73 8.33 -1.36
CA TYR A 168 -7.80 8.80 -2.41
C TYR A 168 -6.34 8.48 -2.06
N LEU A 169 -5.88 8.87 -0.86
CA LEU A 169 -4.51 8.59 -0.41
C LEU A 169 -4.19 7.09 -0.35
N TYR A 170 -5.15 6.29 0.09
CA TYR A 170 -4.99 4.83 0.10
C TYR A 170 -4.80 4.28 -1.31
N PHE A 171 -5.62 4.71 -2.25
CA PHE A 171 -5.55 4.25 -3.64
C PHE A 171 -4.24 4.68 -4.34
N GLU A 172 -3.79 5.90 -4.08
CA GLU A 172 -2.51 6.42 -4.58
C GLU A 172 -1.33 5.59 -4.04
N ALA A 173 -1.28 5.37 -2.71
CA ALA A 173 -0.23 4.57 -2.09
C ALA A 173 -0.22 3.11 -2.57
N GLU A 174 -1.39 2.50 -2.79
CA GLU A 174 -1.50 1.14 -3.33
C GLU A 174 -1.04 1.07 -4.79
N SER A 175 -1.37 2.09 -5.59
CA SER A 175 -0.93 2.20 -6.98
C SER A 175 0.61 2.30 -7.08
N GLU A 176 1.24 3.11 -6.23
CA GLU A 176 2.70 3.23 -6.17
C GLU A 176 3.36 1.91 -5.74
N ARG A 177 2.82 1.23 -4.74
CA ARG A 177 3.31 -0.09 -4.30
C ARG A 177 3.23 -1.13 -5.42
N ASN A 178 2.12 -1.16 -6.16
CA ASN A 178 1.95 -2.10 -7.25
C ASN A 178 2.92 -1.83 -8.40
N ARG A 179 3.13 -0.56 -8.78
CA ARG A 179 4.16 -0.18 -9.76
C ARG A 179 5.57 -0.61 -9.33
N GLY A 180 5.91 -0.42 -8.05
CA GLY A 180 7.19 -0.86 -7.50
C GLY A 180 7.36 -2.39 -7.54
N ARG A 181 6.30 -3.15 -7.20
CA ARG A 181 6.31 -4.62 -7.30
C ARG A 181 6.47 -5.11 -8.74
N GLU A 182 5.75 -4.53 -9.69
CA GLU A 182 5.88 -4.87 -11.11
C GLU A 182 7.28 -4.60 -11.65
N ALA A 183 7.90 -3.46 -11.28
CA ALA A 183 9.26 -3.15 -11.66
C ALA A 183 10.28 -4.17 -11.11
N LEU A 184 10.15 -4.55 -9.84
CA LEU A 184 11.00 -5.57 -9.22
C LEU A 184 10.81 -6.94 -9.87
N GLN A 185 9.59 -7.33 -10.21
CA GLN A 185 9.31 -8.59 -10.91
C GLN A 185 9.94 -8.62 -12.31
N ARG A 186 9.87 -7.53 -13.07
CA ARG A 186 10.53 -7.43 -14.38
C ARG A 186 12.04 -7.61 -14.28
N ILE A 187 12.68 -6.90 -13.32
CA ILE A 187 14.12 -7.04 -13.08
C ILE A 187 14.48 -8.48 -12.70
N ALA A 188 13.68 -9.13 -11.83
CA ALA A 188 13.91 -10.52 -11.45
C ALA A 188 13.80 -11.49 -12.65
N GLN A 189 12.82 -11.28 -13.55
CA GLN A 189 12.67 -12.07 -14.77
C GLN A 189 13.83 -11.87 -15.76
N GLU A 190 14.30 -10.63 -15.93
CA GLU A 190 15.47 -10.34 -16.76
C GLU A 190 16.73 -11.01 -16.21
N MET A 191 16.92 -11.00 -14.88
CA MET A 191 18.04 -11.67 -14.23
C MET A 191 17.96 -13.19 -14.37
N GLU A 192 16.79 -13.79 -14.26
CA GLU A 192 16.61 -15.24 -14.47
C GLU A 192 16.89 -15.63 -15.93
N SER A 193 16.44 -14.80 -16.89
CA SER A 193 16.74 -15.01 -18.31
C SER A 193 18.24 -14.93 -18.58
N ALA A 194 18.94 -13.96 -17.99
CA ALA A 194 20.40 -13.84 -18.08
C ALA A 194 21.11 -15.07 -17.48
N ALA A 195 20.62 -15.55 -16.33
CA ALA A 195 21.14 -16.77 -15.70
C ALA A 195 20.95 -18.00 -16.57
N GLN A 196 19.81 -18.14 -17.22
CA GLN A 196 19.54 -19.23 -18.14
C GLN A 196 20.49 -19.20 -19.35
N ILE A 197 20.70 -18.01 -19.93
CA ILE A 197 21.67 -17.84 -21.02
C ILE A 197 23.08 -18.22 -20.54
N GLN A 198 23.51 -17.73 -19.36
CA GLN A 198 24.83 -18.05 -18.81
C GLN A 198 25.04 -19.57 -18.64
N ARG A 199 24.01 -20.28 -18.16
CA ARG A 199 24.09 -21.75 -18.03
C ARG A 199 24.33 -22.46 -19.35
N THR A 200 23.91 -21.89 -20.49
CA THR A 200 24.18 -22.48 -21.81
C THR A 200 25.65 -22.39 -22.23
N PHE A 201 26.40 -21.46 -21.64
CA PHE A 201 27.84 -21.40 -21.89
C PHE A 201 28.63 -22.54 -21.21
N LEU A 202 28.11 -23.10 -20.13
CA LEU A 202 28.77 -24.22 -19.45
C LEU A 202 28.56 -25.51 -20.21
N PRO A 203 29.56 -26.43 -20.25
CA PRO A 203 29.41 -27.72 -20.92
C PRO A 203 28.31 -28.55 -20.25
N GLN A 204 27.41 -29.09 -21.07
CA GLN A 204 26.25 -29.87 -20.63
C GLN A 204 26.49 -31.37 -20.68
N ALA A 205 27.47 -31.82 -21.45
CA ALA A 205 27.76 -33.24 -21.67
C ALA A 205 29.27 -33.50 -21.77
N VAL A 206 29.67 -34.68 -21.35
CA VAL A 206 31.05 -35.12 -21.50
C VAL A 206 31.42 -35.17 -23.00
N PRO A 207 32.61 -34.67 -23.39
CA PRO A 207 33.03 -34.75 -24.78
C PRO A 207 33.10 -36.16 -25.31
N ILE A 208 32.50 -36.38 -26.46
CA ILE A 208 32.52 -37.68 -27.14
C ILE A 208 33.71 -37.70 -28.11
N GLY A 209 34.56 -38.71 -28.00
CA GLY A 209 35.72 -38.88 -28.87
C GLY A 209 36.26 -40.31 -28.81
N PRO A 210 37.26 -40.64 -29.63
CA PRO A 210 37.86 -42.00 -29.72
C PRO A 210 38.43 -42.54 -28.42
N LEU A 211 38.80 -41.62 -27.49
CA LEU A 211 39.40 -41.96 -26.17
C LEU A 211 38.49 -41.53 -25.00
N ALA A 212 37.18 -41.39 -25.23
CA ALA A 212 36.22 -40.96 -24.19
C ALA A 212 36.10 -41.95 -23.02
N ASP A 213 36.50 -43.22 -23.21
CA ASP A 213 36.57 -44.25 -22.19
C ASP A 213 37.83 -44.16 -21.29
N LYS A 214 38.77 -43.26 -21.61
CA LYS A 214 40.03 -43.07 -20.87
C LYS A 214 39.94 -42.06 -19.72
N PHE A 215 38.85 -41.32 -19.61
CA PHE A 215 38.66 -40.37 -18.54
C PHE A 215 37.19 -40.29 -18.09
N ASP A 216 37.01 -39.85 -16.87
CA ASP A 216 35.71 -39.44 -16.33
C ASP A 216 35.83 -38.00 -15.80
N ILE A 217 34.85 -37.17 -16.02
CA ILE A 217 34.85 -35.78 -15.61
C ILE A 217 33.52 -35.42 -15.00
N PHE A 218 33.59 -34.77 -13.85
CA PHE A 218 32.43 -34.20 -13.15
C PHE A 218 32.70 -32.77 -12.79
N ALA A 219 31.75 -31.87 -13.09
CA ALA A 219 31.84 -30.49 -12.74
C ALA A 219 30.48 -29.94 -12.29
N VAL A 220 30.48 -29.08 -11.30
CA VAL A 220 29.28 -28.44 -10.76
C VAL A 220 29.59 -27.03 -10.38
N MET A 221 28.67 -26.13 -10.68
CA MET A 221 28.70 -24.73 -10.28
C MET A 221 27.39 -24.37 -9.56
N LYS A 222 27.53 -23.69 -8.42
CA LYS A 222 26.39 -23.13 -7.67
C LYS A 222 26.62 -21.64 -7.51
N PRO A 223 26.03 -20.82 -8.38
CA PRO A 223 26.25 -19.37 -8.31
C PRO A 223 25.64 -18.79 -7.03
N ALA A 224 26.33 -17.83 -6.41
CA ALA A 224 25.87 -17.13 -5.20
C ALA A 224 24.71 -16.14 -5.47
N LYS A 225 24.57 -15.69 -6.70
CA LYS A 225 23.45 -14.84 -7.22
C LYS A 225 22.86 -15.50 -8.45
N SER A 226 21.87 -14.86 -9.07
CA SER A 226 21.27 -15.35 -10.31
C SER A 226 22.30 -15.57 -11.41
N VAL A 227 23.28 -14.66 -11.52
CA VAL A 227 24.44 -14.76 -12.41
C VAL A 227 25.74 -14.55 -11.63
N GLY A 228 26.83 -15.19 -12.06
CA GLY A 228 28.12 -15.17 -11.36
C GLY A 228 29.33 -15.08 -12.29
N GLY A 229 30.52 -14.88 -11.68
CA GLY A 229 31.82 -14.87 -12.34
C GLY A 229 32.45 -16.25 -12.46
N ASP A 230 32.07 -17.17 -11.56
CA ASP A 230 32.59 -18.54 -11.55
C ASP A 230 32.22 -19.29 -12.82
N PHE A 231 33.12 -20.11 -13.31
CA PHE A 231 32.87 -20.97 -14.46
C PHE A 231 33.82 -22.15 -14.51
N TYR A 232 33.43 -23.16 -15.25
CA TYR A 232 34.27 -24.25 -15.67
C TYR A 232 34.04 -24.51 -17.16
N ASP A 233 35.04 -25.13 -17.79
CA ASP A 233 34.89 -25.67 -19.14
C ASP A 233 35.71 -26.92 -19.27
N TYR A 234 35.33 -27.82 -20.21
CA TYR A 234 36.07 -28.97 -20.66
C TYR A 234 35.70 -29.27 -22.11
N PHE A 235 36.72 -29.56 -22.92
CA PHE A 235 36.57 -29.80 -24.34
C PHE A 235 37.75 -30.58 -24.89
N LEU A 236 37.52 -31.33 -25.96
CA LEU A 236 38.60 -31.94 -26.69
C LEU A 236 39.29 -30.86 -27.54
N ILE A 237 40.57 -30.65 -27.34
CA ILE A 237 41.43 -29.79 -28.17
C ILE A 237 41.64 -30.50 -29.52
N ASN A 238 41.90 -31.81 -29.48
CA ASN A 238 41.97 -32.72 -30.62
C ASN A 238 41.55 -34.15 -30.18
N GLU A 239 41.70 -35.14 -31.04
CA GLU A 239 41.30 -36.54 -30.72
C GLU A 239 42.04 -37.14 -29.52
N LYS A 240 43.21 -36.56 -29.11
CA LYS A 240 44.10 -37.13 -28.08
C LYS A 240 44.21 -36.28 -26.83
N LYS A 241 43.76 -35.02 -26.86
CA LYS A 241 43.97 -34.04 -25.77
C LYS A 241 42.68 -33.45 -25.27
N LEU A 242 42.48 -33.54 -23.97
CA LEU A 242 41.37 -32.93 -23.24
C LEU A 242 41.86 -31.68 -22.53
N GLY A 243 41.30 -30.50 -22.86
CA GLY A 243 41.44 -29.27 -22.10
C GLY A 243 40.33 -29.18 -21.04
N PHE A 244 40.69 -28.77 -19.84
CA PHE A 244 39.74 -28.48 -18.77
C PHE A 244 40.20 -27.29 -17.93
N LEU A 245 39.23 -26.50 -17.42
CA LEU A 245 39.53 -25.33 -16.64
C LEU A 245 38.48 -25.02 -15.60
N VAL A 246 38.90 -24.30 -14.58
CA VAL A 246 38.03 -23.64 -13.60
C VAL A 246 38.53 -22.18 -13.50
N GLY A 247 37.60 -21.24 -13.41
CA GLY A 247 37.95 -19.83 -13.28
C GLY A 247 36.94 -19.07 -12.43
N ASP A 248 37.42 -18.01 -11.81
CA ASP A 248 36.61 -17.06 -11.01
C ASP A 248 36.93 -15.62 -11.42
N VAL A 249 35.90 -14.88 -11.79
CA VAL A 249 36.00 -13.47 -12.19
C VAL A 249 35.74 -12.54 -11.01
N SER A 250 36.58 -11.52 -10.88
CA SER A 250 36.42 -10.47 -9.88
C SER A 250 35.04 -9.81 -9.95
N GLY A 251 34.46 -9.51 -8.80
CA GLY A 251 33.16 -8.87 -8.72
C GLY A 251 31.99 -9.85 -8.71
N LYS A 252 30.77 -9.38 -8.95
CA LYS A 252 29.54 -10.20 -8.87
C LYS A 252 28.45 -9.64 -9.81
N GLY A 253 27.55 -10.52 -10.21
CA GLY A 253 26.39 -10.12 -11.02
C GLY A 253 26.71 -10.01 -12.52
N VAL A 254 25.98 -9.17 -13.23
CA VAL A 254 26.02 -9.10 -14.71
C VAL A 254 27.40 -8.74 -15.27
N PRO A 255 28.16 -7.76 -14.75
CA PRO A 255 29.49 -7.47 -15.27
C PRO A 255 30.43 -8.67 -15.18
N ALA A 256 30.46 -9.37 -14.04
CA ALA A 256 31.29 -10.56 -13.85
C ALA A 256 30.88 -11.69 -14.81
N ALA A 257 29.57 -11.90 -15.01
CA ALA A 257 29.05 -12.89 -15.93
C ALA A 257 29.42 -12.62 -17.40
N LEU A 258 29.43 -11.37 -17.81
CA LEU A 258 29.86 -10.94 -19.15
C LEU A 258 31.36 -11.18 -19.35
N PHE A 259 32.19 -10.72 -18.39
CA PHE A 259 33.63 -10.91 -18.45
C PHE A 259 34.00 -12.40 -18.44
N MET A 260 33.30 -13.21 -17.66
CA MET A 260 33.40 -14.67 -17.66
C MET A 260 33.16 -15.26 -19.06
N SER A 261 32.09 -14.84 -19.72
CA SER A 261 31.71 -15.36 -21.04
C SER A 261 32.78 -15.03 -22.08
N VAL A 262 33.34 -13.82 -22.03
CA VAL A 262 34.46 -13.40 -22.90
C VAL A 262 35.70 -14.20 -22.57
N SER A 263 36.11 -14.26 -21.31
CA SER A 263 37.32 -14.99 -20.86
C SER A 263 37.29 -16.45 -21.29
N ARG A 264 36.18 -17.15 -21.04
CA ARG A 264 35.99 -18.54 -21.46
C ARG A 264 36.07 -18.71 -22.97
N THR A 265 35.40 -17.83 -23.72
CA THR A 265 35.39 -17.94 -25.20
C THR A 265 36.77 -17.72 -25.78
N VAL A 266 37.50 -16.69 -25.32
CA VAL A 266 38.88 -16.39 -25.75
C VAL A 266 39.81 -17.54 -25.43
N LEU A 267 39.74 -18.06 -24.18
CA LEU A 267 40.57 -19.18 -23.77
C LEU A 267 40.34 -20.39 -24.67
N ARG A 268 39.08 -20.80 -24.87
CA ARG A 268 38.73 -21.96 -25.68
C ARG A 268 39.20 -21.81 -27.14
N THR A 269 39.08 -20.60 -27.68
CA THR A 269 39.55 -20.30 -29.05
C THR A 269 41.04 -20.49 -29.17
N ILE A 270 41.81 -19.92 -28.24
CA ILE A 270 43.29 -20.00 -28.26
C ILE A 270 43.76 -21.45 -28.00
N ALA A 271 43.09 -22.20 -27.14
CA ALA A 271 43.40 -23.58 -26.81
C ALA A 271 43.32 -24.52 -28.00
N PHE A 272 42.58 -24.21 -29.05
CA PHE A 272 42.57 -24.96 -30.31
C PHE A 272 43.79 -24.71 -31.18
N GLU A 273 44.51 -23.61 -30.98
CA GLU A 273 45.69 -23.23 -31.74
C GLU A 273 46.99 -23.52 -30.99
N ASP A 274 46.93 -23.57 -29.66
CA ASP A 274 48.08 -23.76 -28.78
C ASP A 274 47.75 -24.77 -27.67
N GLU A 275 48.57 -25.80 -27.56
CA GLU A 275 48.34 -26.91 -26.62
C GLU A 275 49.09 -26.74 -25.28
N GLU A 276 49.92 -25.66 -25.15
CA GLU A 276 50.70 -25.42 -23.95
C GLU A 276 49.92 -24.46 -23.00
N PRO A 277 49.51 -24.92 -21.78
CA PRO A 277 48.63 -24.16 -20.92
C PRO A 277 49.15 -22.78 -20.54
N GLY A 278 50.43 -22.65 -20.24
CA GLY A 278 51.04 -21.35 -19.86
C GLY A 278 51.03 -20.37 -21.01
N SER A 279 51.33 -20.83 -22.23
CA SER A 279 51.22 -20.03 -23.47
C SER A 279 49.80 -19.58 -23.75
N VAL A 280 48.81 -20.47 -23.59
CA VAL A 280 47.41 -20.17 -23.75
C VAL A 280 46.97 -19.07 -22.78
N LEU A 281 47.24 -19.20 -21.49
CA LEU A 281 46.90 -18.18 -20.47
C LEU A 281 47.56 -16.84 -20.72
N SER A 282 48.82 -16.83 -21.18
CA SER A 282 49.53 -15.60 -21.56
C SER A 282 48.88 -14.88 -22.75
N LYS A 283 48.50 -15.61 -23.80
CA LYS A 283 47.80 -15.05 -24.96
C LYS A 283 46.37 -14.55 -24.57
N VAL A 284 45.64 -15.28 -23.72
CA VAL A 284 44.35 -14.85 -23.18
C VAL A 284 44.51 -13.53 -22.42
N ASN A 285 45.52 -13.42 -21.54
CA ASN A 285 45.79 -12.20 -20.83
C ASN A 285 46.03 -11.02 -21.79
N SER A 286 46.86 -11.19 -22.80
CA SER A 286 47.17 -10.15 -23.77
C SER A 286 45.94 -9.62 -24.52
N ILE A 287 44.93 -10.46 -24.72
CA ILE A 287 43.69 -10.07 -25.36
C ILE A 287 42.73 -9.39 -24.36
N LEU A 288 42.56 -9.96 -23.16
CA LEU A 288 41.63 -9.44 -22.17
C LEU A 288 42.04 -8.05 -21.64
N VAL A 289 43.33 -7.76 -21.57
CA VAL A 289 43.85 -6.45 -21.11
C VAL A 289 43.50 -5.31 -22.08
N LEU A 290 43.41 -5.59 -23.40
CA LEU A 290 43.23 -4.55 -24.42
C LEU A 290 41.96 -3.68 -24.25
N ASP A 291 40.85 -4.31 -23.87
CA ASP A 291 39.57 -3.65 -23.76
C ASP A 291 39.01 -3.61 -22.30
N ASN A 292 39.84 -3.89 -21.32
CA ASN A 292 39.42 -3.99 -19.91
C ASN A 292 39.49 -2.64 -19.19
N THR A 293 38.59 -1.74 -19.55
CA THR A 293 38.48 -0.40 -18.94
C THR A 293 38.01 -0.42 -17.49
N GLU A 294 37.28 -1.45 -17.08
CA GLU A 294 36.70 -1.61 -15.75
C GLU A 294 37.68 -2.24 -14.73
N GLY A 295 38.86 -2.66 -15.17
CA GLY A 295 39.86 -3.29 -14.33
C GLY A 295 39.44 -4.62 -13.75
N MET A 296 38.58 -5.37 -14.46
CA MET A 296 38.15 -6.70 -14.08
C MET A 296 39.29 -7.71 -14.30
N PHE A 297 39.34 -8.76 -13.50
CA PHE A 297 40.29 -9.83 -13.67
C PHE A 297 39.64 -11.18 -13.46
N VAL A 298 40.29 -12.23 -13.93
CA VAL A 298 39.87 -13.59 -13.75
C VAL A 298 41.05 -14.46 -13.27
N THR A 299 40.78 -15.28 -12.28
CA THR A 299 41.68 -16.34 -11.88
C THR A 299 41.31 -17.62 -12.65
N ILE A 300 42.32 -18.33 -13.20
CA ILE A 300 42.09 -19.53 -13.99
C ILE A 300 43.08 -20.63 -13.63
N ALA A 301 42.57 -21.82 -13.37
CA ALA A 301 43.34 -23.07 -13.36
C ALA A 301 43.02 -23.81 -14.66
N TYR A 302 44.04 -24.06 -15.50
CA TYR A 302 43.87 -24.68 -16.81
C TYR A 302 44.78 -25.87 -16.98
N GLY A 303 44.23 -27.00 -17.35
CA GLY A 303 44.96 -28.26 -17.60
C GLY A 303 44.70 -28.83 -18.98
N VAL A 304 45.70 -29.46 -19.56
CA VAL A 304 45.65 -30.24 -20.78
C VAL A 304 46.12 -31.67 -20.49
N LEU A 305 45.22 -32.63 -20.62
CA LEU A 305 45.47 -34.05 -20.41
C LEU A 305 45.68 -34.76 -21.78
N ASP A 306 46.87 -35.32 -21.99
CA ASP A 306 47.13 -36.25 -23.09
C ASP A 306 46.53 -37.61 -22.74
N LEU A 307 45.47 -37.98 -23.45
CA LEU A 307 44.69 -39.20 -23.21
C LEU A 307 45.39 -40.48 -23.65
N GLU A 308 46.39 -40.39 -24.55
CA GLU A 308 47.19 -41.54 -24.97
C GLU A 308 48.33 -41.82 -23.98
N ARG A 309 48.98 -40.74 -23.54
CA ARG A 309 50.18 -40.85 -22.68
C ARG A 309 49.88 -40.79 -21.20
N GLY A 310 48.68 -40.29 -20.81
CA GLY A 310 48.32 -40.06 -19.42
C GLY A 310 49.12 -38.90 -18.77
N ILE A 311 49.60 -37.97 -19.58
CA ILE A 311 50.39 -36.82 -19.11
C ILE A 311 49.47 -35.60 -18.95
N LEU A 312 49.47 -35.01 -17.75
CA LEU A 312 48.78 -33.75 -17.46
C LEU A 312 49.82 -32.60 -17.49
N THR A 313 49.57 -31.64 -18.36
CA THR A 313 50.25 -30.32 -18.32
C THR A 313 49.29 -29.32 -17.72
N PHE A 314 49.72 -28.52 -16.73
CA PHE A 314 48.89 -27.66 -15.93
C PHE A 314 49.51 -26.30 -15.77
N SER A 315 48.70 -25.22 -15.78
CA SER A 315 49.09 -23.84 -15.45
C SER A 315 47.99 -23.17 -14.69
N SER A 316 48.34 -22.31 -13.73
CA SER A 316 47.41 -21.52 -12.94
C SER A 316 47.78 -20.04 -13.04
N ALA A 317 46.74 -19.24 -13.19
CA ALA A 317 46.79 -17.77 -13.20
C ALA A 317 46.01 -17.21 -12.00
N GLY A 318 46.61 -17.26 -10.81
CA GLY A 318 46.09 -16.71 -9.58
C GLY A 318 44.87 -17.45 -8.99
N HIS A 319 44.54 -18.66 -9.53
CA HIS A 319 43.46 -19.47 -9.02
C HIS A 319 43.89 -20.34 -7.84
N ASP A 320 42.93 -20.79 -7.02
CA ASP A 320 43.20 -21.67 -5.88
C ASP A 320 43.93 -22.96 -6.34
N ASP A 321 44.71 -23.54 -5.41
CA ASP A 321 45.59 -24.65 -5.68
C ASP A 321 44.78 -25.91 -6.11
N ALA A 322 45.17 -26.51 -7.21
CA ALA A 322 44.67 -27.78 -7.64
C ALA A 322 45.36 -28.95 -6.91
N VAL A 323 44.62 -30.03 -6.68
CA VAL A 323 45.16 -31.24 -6.00
C VAL A 323 45.06 -32.44 -6.93
N LEU A 324 46.22 -33.08 -7.16
CA LEU A 324 46.30 -34.35 -7.86
C LEU A 324 46.37 -35.49 -6.85
N LEU A 325 45.42 -36.42 -6.93
CA LEU A 325 45.39 -37.62 -6.10
C LEU A 325 45.94 -38.82 -6.90
N ARG A 326 47.03 -39.43 -6.39
CA ARG A 326 47.62 -40.65 -6.95
C ARG A 326 47.33 -41.85 -6.03
N GLY A 327 46.40 -42.69 -6.42
CA GLY A 327 46.01 -43.83 -5.59
C GLY A 327 45.31 -43.37 -4.28
N SER A 328 45.41 -44.17 -3.22
CA SER A 328 44.62 -43.98 -2.01
C SER A 328 45.24 -43.04 -0.95
N ARG A 329 46.46 -42.59 -1.11
CA ARG A 329 47.17 -41.83 -0.05
C ARG A 329 48.16 -40.73 -0.52
N GLU A 330 48.57 -40.72 -1.77
CA GLU A 330 49.50 -39.74 -2.28
C GLU A 330 48.70 -38.58 -2.91
N HIS A 331 48.94 -37.36 -2.45
CA HIS A 331 48.42 -36.13 -3.05
C HIS A 331 49.57 -35.20 -3.39
N GLU A 332 49.48 -34.55 -4.50
CA GLU A 332 50.38 -33.54 -4.99
C GLU A 332 49.57 -32.26 -5.18
N GLN A 333 50.02 -31.17 -4.56
CA GLN A 333 49.35 -29.88 -4.65
C GLN A 333 50.08 -29.03 -5.67
N PHE A 334 49.36 -28.52 -6.65
CA PHE A 334 49.86 -27.57 -7.63
C PHE A 334 49.65 -26.14 -7.10
N ASN A 335 50.71 -25.51 -6.63
CA ASN A 335 50.65 -24.14 -6.19
C ASN A 335 50.43 -23.21 -7.39
N HIS A 336 49.79 -22.06 -7.16
CA HIS A 336 49.56 -21.07 -8.19
C HIS A 336 50.93 -20.57 -8.74
N MET A 337 51.03 -20.45 -10.06
CA MET A 337 52.30 -20.12 -10.74
C MET A 337 52.32 -18.73 -11.35
N GLY A 338 51.21 -17.99 -11.41
CA GLY A 338 51.14 -16.70 -12.06
C GLY A 338 50.06 -15.77 -11.48
N PRO A 339 50.06 -14.48 -11.84
CA PRO A 339 49.02 -13.54 -11.44
C PRO A 339 47.72 -13.83 -12.17
N ALA A 340 46.63 -13.29 -11.62
CA ALA A 340 45.33 -13.29 -12.31
C ALA A 340 45.42 -12.57 -13.66
N ILE A 341 44.63 -13.01 -14.63
CA ILE A 341 44.61 -12.46 -16.00
C ILE A 341 43.65 -11.27 -16.11
N GLY A 342 44.00 -10.31 -16.99
CA GLY A 342 43.25 -9.10 -17.22
C GLY A 342 43.74 -7.87 -16.47
N LEU A 343 44.78 -7.99 -15.64
CA LEU A 343 45.33 -6.89 -14.84
C LEU A 343 46.52 -6.16 -15.50
N PHE A 344 47.39 -6.86 -16.21
CA PHE A 344 48.68 -6.34 -16.71
C PHE A 344 48.95 -6.78 -18.15
#